data_9e9b8f17ecccdf43214e9883c3902e51
#
_entry.id   9e9b8f17ecccdf43214e9883c3902e51
#
_cell.length_a   1.000
_cell.length_b   1.000
_cell.length_c   1.000
_cell.angle_alpha   90.00
_cell.angle_beta   90.00
_cell.angle_gamma   90.00
#
_symmetry.space_group_name_H-M   'P 1'
#
loop_
_entity.id
_entity.type
_entity.pdbx_description
1 polymer ?
#
loop_
_entity_poly.entity_id
_entity_poly.type
_entity_poly.pdbx_seq_one_letter_code
_entity_poly.pdbx_strand_id
1 'polypeptide(L)'
;MGKIICNLAMSLDGFIADEKGGVDWLNDYPPSGEDYGMTAFFQSCGAAIMGSKTYEQAVSFNSWFGDMEGYVFTSRELKPFKNVVIKFFSGNIAPVVVELKKKQKDSWLVGGAMLIADFINRKLLDELIVTVIPKILGKGMPLCPGINEIKKLELLESKQFKDGVIQLKYKL
;
A
#
# COMPACT_ATOMS: atom_id res chain seq x y z
N MET A 1 -14.15 -3.59 14.17
CA MET A 1 -13.16 -2.49 14.01
C MET A 1 -12.34 -2.80 12.78
N GLY A 2 -12.19 -1.82 11.89
CA GLY A 2 -11.35 -1.96 10.69
C GLY A 2 -9.87 -1.98 11.03
N LYS A 3 -9.09 -2.63 10.19
CA LYS A 3 -7.61 -2.70 10.27
C LYS A 3 -6.99 -1.72 9.29
N ILE A 4 -5.75 -1.33 9.54
CA ILE A 4 -4.88 -0.68 8.56
C ILE A 4 -4.00 -1.77 7.97
N ILE A 5 -4.15 -2.02 6.68
CA ILE A 5 -3.46 -3.09 5.97
C ILE A 5 -2.62 -2.47 4.84
N CYS A 6 -1.33 -2.72 4.82
CA CYS A 6 -0.49 -2.45 3.66
C CYS A 6 -0.50 -3.69 2.75
N ASN A 7 -0.91 -3.54 1.51
CA ASN A 7 -0.88 -4.60 0.50
C ASN A 7 -0.20 -4.06 -0.76
N LEU A 8 0.91 -4.66 -1.14
CA LEU A 8 1.74 -4.19 -2.24
C LEU A 8 2.55 -5.31 -2.90
N ALA A 9 3.02 -5.04 -4.11
CA ALA A 9 4.00 -5.87 -4.80
C ALA A 9 5.42 -5.40 -4.50
N MET A 10 6.35 -6.35 -4.43
CA MET A 10 7.77 -6.12 -4.18
C MET A 10 8.61 -7.03 -5.07
N SER A 11 9.72 -6.51 -5.60
CA SER A 11 10.70 -7.34 -6.29
C SER A 11 11.41 -8.30 -5.32
N LEU A 12 12.01 -9.35 -5.83
CA LEU A 12 12.74 -10.34 -5.01
C LEU A 12 13.87 -9.68 -4.18
N ASP A 13 14.46 -8.61 -4.68
CA ASP A 13 15.52 -7.85 -4.03
C ASP A 13 15.01 -6.65 -3.19
N GLY A 14 13.70 -6.57 -2.89
CA GLY A 14 13.14 -5.70 -1.86
C GLY A 14 12.68 -4.32 -2.31
N PHE A 15 12.53 -4.06 -3.60
CA PHE A 15 12.06 -2.78 -4.14
C PHE A 15 10.57 -2.81 -4.48
N ILE A 16 9.87 -1.69 -4.25
CA ILE A 16 8.44 -1.52 -4.56
C ILE A 16 8.19 -0.62 -5.77
N ALA A 17 9.22 0.10 -6.22
CA ALA A 17 9.20 0.95 -7.40
C ALA A 17 10.63 1.14 -7.90
N ASP A 18 10.80 1.61 -9.12
CA ASP A 18 12.10 2.06 -9.64
C ASP A 18 12.59 3.34 -8.94
N GLU A 19 13.77 3.84 -9.32
CA GLU A 19 14.37 5.05 -8.72
C GLU A 19 13.52 6.31 -8.91
N LYS A 20 12.64 6.35 -9.91
CA LYS A 20 11.74 7.47 -10.21
C LYS A 20 10.34 7.29 -9.60
N GLY A 21 10.08 6.16 -8.96
CA GLY A 21 8.78 5.79 -8.41
C GLY A 21 7.86 5.09 -9.40
N GLY A 22 8.38 4.70 -10.57
CA GLY A 22 7.63 3.97 -11.59
C GLY A 22 7.37 2.52 -11.17
N VAL A 23 6.26 1.98 -11.66
CA VAL A 23 5.82 0.60 -11.40
C VAL A 23 5.67 -0.21 -12.68
N ASP A 24 6.22 0.25 -13.80
CA ASP A 24 6.12 -0.40 -15.11
C ASP A 24 6.71 -1.81 -15.13
N TRP A 25 7.60 -2.11 -14.18
CA TRP A 25 8.15 -3.45 -13.98
C TRP A 25 7.07 -4.50 -13.60
N LEU A 26 5.85 -4.07 -13.27
CA LEU A 26 4.69 -4.93 -13.00
C LEU A 26 3.80 -5.16 -14.23
N ASN A 27 4.05 -4.51 -15.37
CA ASN A 27 3.12 -4.52 -16.52
C ASN A 27 2.89 -5.91 -17.14
N ASP A 28 3.81 -6.86 -16.97
CA ASP A 28 3.69 -8.25 -17.40
C ASP A 28 3.16 -9.18 -16.28
N TYR A 29 2.70 -8.62 -15.14
CA TYR A 29 2.06 -9.36 -14.07
C TYR A 29 0.64 -8.83 -13.81
N PRO A 30 -0.30 -9.75 -13.64
CA PRO A 30 -0.18 -11.21 -13.75
C PRO A 30 -0.18 -11.70 -15.21
N PRO A 31 0.74 -12.57 -15.60
CA PRO A 31 0.81 -13.08 -16.97
C PRO A 31 -0.39 -14.00 -17.32
N SER A 32 -1.05 -14.54 -16.32
CA SER A 32 -2.15 -15.52 -16.45
C SER A 32 -3.52 -14.95 -16.13
N GLY A 33 -3.66 -13.63 -15.84
CA GLY A 33 -4.90 -13.04 -15.33
C GLY A 33 -5.22 -13.40 -13.87
N GLU A 34 -4.25 -13.94 -13.12
CA GLU A 34 -4.37 -14.15 -11.67
C GLU A 34 -4.44 -12.80 -10.95
N ASP A 35 -5.38 -12.61 -10.05
CA ASP A 35 -5.56 -11.33 -9.35
C ASP A 35 -4.83 -11.25 -8.01
N TYR A 36 -4.15 -12.30 -7.60
CA TYR A 36 -3.45 -12.42 -6.31
C TYR A 36 -4.32 -12.05 -5.10
N GLY A 37 -5.64 -12.20 -5.22
CA GLY A 37 -6.60 -11.86 -4.19
C GLY A 37 -6.94 -10.37 -4.09
N MET A 38 -6.54 -9.55 -5.05
CA MET A 38 -6.76 -8.09 -5.02
C MET A 38 -8.24 -7.71 -5.09
N THR A 39 -9.07 -8.44 -5.84
CA THR A 39 -10.51 -8.18 -5.92
C THR A 39 -11.18 -8.32 -4.55
N ALA A 40 -10.92 -9.42 -3.85
CA ALA A 40 -11.45 -9.67 -2.52
C ALA A 40 -10.92 -8.63 -1.50
N PHE A 41 -9.64 -8.28 -1.62
CA PHE A 41 -9.00 -7.26 -0.79
C PHE A 41 -9.67 -5.89 -0.99
N PHE A 42 -9.91 -5.44 -2.22
CA PHE A 42 -10.59 -4.18 -2.51
C PHE A 42 -12.01 -4.14 -1.95
N GLN A 43 -12.75 -5.24 -2.02
CA GLN A 43 -14.10 -5.34 -1.45
C GLN A 43 -14.11 -5.22 0.09
N SER A 44 -13.05 -5.67 0.76
CA SER A 44 -12.91 -5.56 2.21
C SER A 44 -12.56 -4.15 2.69
N CYS A 45 -11.98 -3.32 1.81
CA CYS A 45 -11.51 -1.98 2.14
C CYS A 45 -12.58 -0.90 1.88
N GLY A 46 -12.61 0.13 2.73
CA GLY A 46 -13.46 1.31 2.58
C GLY A 46 -12.67 2.61 2.43
N ALA A 47 -11.35 2.57 2.62
CA ALA A 47 -10.48 3.73 2.50
C ALA A 47 -9.12 3.35 1.91
N ALA A 48 -8.55 4.26 1.11
CA ALA A 48 -7.20 4.18 0.56
C ALA A 48 -6.36 5.32 1.15
N ILE A 49 -5.26 4.97 1.81
CA ILE A 49 -4.36 5.90 2.50
C ILE A 49 -3.07 6.02 1.71
N MET A 50 -2.64 7.24 1.40
CA MET A 50 -1.44 7.44 0.59
C MET A 50 -0.78 8.81 0.81
N GLY A 51 0.48 8.91 0.43
CA GLY A 51 1.18 10.19 0.31
C GLY A 51 0.88 10.89 -1.02
N SER A 52 1.27 12.16 -1.12
CA SER A 52 0.96 13.01 -2.29
C SER A 52 1.48 12.46 -3.62
N LYS A 53 2.71 11.91 -3.66
CA LYS A 53 3.28 11.35 -4.91
C LYS A 53 2.51 10.12 -5.39
N THR A 54 2.13 9.23 -4.46
CA THR A 54 1.31 8.05 -4.77
C THR A 54 -0.09 8.46 -5.22
N TYR A 55 -0.66 9.51 -4.64
CA TYR A 55 -1.93 10.08 -5.07
C TYR A 55 -1.85 10.62 -6.49
N GLU A 56 -0.85 11.44 -6.80
CA GLU A 56 -0.64 11.99 -8.14
C GLU A 56 -0.46 10.88 -9.19
N GLN A 57 0.27 9.81 -8.84
CA GLN A 57 0.43 8.64 -9.69
C GLN A 57 -0.90 7.91 -9.91
N ALA A 58 -1.69 7.66 -8.86
CA ALA A 58 -3.00 7.03 -8.98
C ALA A 58 -3.95 7.85 -9.88
N VAL A 59 -3.97 9.17 -9.70
CA VAL A 59 -4.76 10.09 -10.54
C VAL A 59 -4.30 10.09 -11.99
N SER A 60 -2.98 9.94 -12.25
CA SER A 60 -2.45 9.91 -13.62
C SER A 60 -2.92 8.70 -14.43
N PHE A 61 -3.27 7.60 -13.78
CA PHE A 61 -3.88 6.42 -14.42
C PHE A 61 -5.36 6.62 -14.78
N ASN A 62 -5.94 7.77 -14.42
CA ASN A 62 -7.36 8.08 -14.59
C ASN A 62 -8.30 6.98 -14.05
N SER A 63 -7.88 6.32 -12.98
CA SER A 63 -8.58 5.22 -12.32
C SER A 63 -8.51 5.39 -10.81
N TRP A 64 -9.50 4.85 -10.09
CA TRP A 64 -9.54 4.86 -8.65
C TRP A 64 -9.78 3.44 -8.11
N PHE A 65 -9.61 3.26 -6.85
CA PHE A 65 -9.67 1.96 -6.17
C PHE A 65 -11.11 1.62 -5.76
N GLY A 66 -11.98 1.42 -6.75
CA GLY A 66 -13.41 1.17 -6.50
C GLY A 66 -14.08 2.31 -5.73
N ASP A 67 -14.88 2.00 -4.72
CA ASP A 67 -15.65 2.97 -3.92
C ASP A 67 -14.90 3.49 -2.67
N MET A 68 -13.59 3.26 -2.57
CA MET A 68 -12.82 3.69 -1.40
C MET A 68 -12.72 5.20 -1.30
N GLU A 69 -12.91 5.74 -0.09
CA GLU A 69 -12.54 7.13 0.20
C GLU A 69 -11.02 7.29 0.17
N GLY A 70 -10.51 8.40 -0.37
CA GLY A 70 -9.08 8.71 -0.36
C GLY A 70 -8.67 9.52 0.88
N TYR A 71 -7.61 9.10 1.54
CA TYR A 71 -6.96 9.78 2.66
C TYR A 71 -5.53 10.11 2.28
N VAL A 72 -5.28 11.35 1.88
CA VAL A 72 -4.00 11.79 1.30
C VAL A 72 -3.23 12.64 2.29
N PHE A 73 -2.07 12.16 2.71
CA PHE A 73 -1.18 12.89 3.60
C PHE A 73 -0.21 13.76 2.80
N THR A 74 -0.37 15.09 2.91
CA THR A 74 0.37 16.08 2.14
C THR A 74 0.36 17.45 2.82
N SER A 75 1.44 18.20 2.64
CA SER A 75 1.48 19.64 2.97
C SER A 75 1.19 20.53 1.73
N ARG A 76 0.97 19.91 0.56
CA ARG A 76 0.71 20.60 -0.70
C ARG A 76 -0.79 20.69 -0.97
N GLU A 77 -1.22 21.76 -1.63
CA GLU A 77 -2.56 21.83 -2.21
C GLU A 77 -2.64 20.92 -3.43
N LEU A 78 -3.57 19.96 -3.39
CA LEU A 78 -3.86 19.04 -4.49
C LEU A 78 -5.35 19.10 -4.82
N LYS A 79 -5.68 18.87 -6.09
CA LYS A 79 -7.08 18.79 -6.54
C LYS A 79 -7.65 17.41 -6.24
N PRO A 80 -8.90 17.32 -5.75
CA PRO A 80 -9.55 16.01 -5.56
C PRO A 80 -9.81 15.33 -6.91
N PHE A 81 -9.69 14.00 -6.93
CA PHE A 81 -10.04 13.19 -8.09
C PHE A 81 -11.57 13.23 -8.29
N LYS A 82 -12.02 13.30 -9.54
CA LYS A 82 -13.44 13.44 -9.87
C LYS A 82 -14.28 12.28 -9.34
N ASN A 83 -15.43 12.61 -8.77
CA ASN A 83 -16.43 11.65 -8.27
C ASN A 83 -15.95 10.72 -7.13
N VAL A 84 -14.86 11.09 -6.45
CA VAL A 84 -14.33 10.36 -5.28
C VAL A 84 -14.24 11.30 -4.09
N VAL A 85 -14.59 10.81 -2.91
CA VAL A 85 -14.40 11.54 -1.66
C VAL A 85 -12.92 11.48 -1.29
N ILE A 86 -12.19 12.58 -1.50
CA ILE A 86 -10.78 12.71 -1.14
C ILE A 86 -10.64 13.68 0.03
N LYS A 87 -9.96 13.25 1.08
CA LYS A 87 -9.63 14.05 2.26
C LYS A 87 -8.12 14.26 2.32
N PHE A 88 -7.70 15.51 2.40
CA PHE A 88 -6.29 15.88 2.49
C PHE A 88 -5.95 16.23 3.94
N PHE A 89 -4.81 15.73 4.41
CA PHE A 89 -4.34 15.91 5.78
C PHE A 89 -2.87 16.37 5.79
N SER A 90 -2.54 17.27 6.69
CA SER A 90 -1.17 17.64 6.99
C SER A 90 -0.83 17.34 8.44
N GLY A 91 0.42 17.02 8.74
CA GLY A 91 0.91 16.81 10.09
C GLY A 91 0.68 15.39 10.64
N ASN A 92 0.14 15.29 11.86
CA ASN A 92 0.08 14.02 12.59
C ASN A 92 -0.96 13.04 12.01
N ILE A 93 -0.50 11.85 11.64
CA ILE A 93 -1.35 10.78 11.05
C ILE A 93 -2.18 10.01 12.09
N ALA A 94 -1.76 9.98 13.36
CA ALA A 94 -2.38 9.12 14.37
C ALA A 94 -3.88 9.40 14.61
N PRO A 95 -4.37 10.65 14.70
CA PRO A 95 -5.80 10.90 14.86
C PRO A 95 -6.64 10.37 13.70
N VAL A 96 -6.15 10.47 12.46
CA VAL A 96 -6.84 9.96 11.27
C VAL A 96 -6.94 8.44 11.32
N VAL A 97 -5.86 7.76 11.74
CA VAL A 97 -5.84 6.30 11.88
C VAL A 97 -6.83 5.84 12.95
N VAL A 98 -6.93 6.55 14.08
CA VAL A 98 -7.92 6.23 15.14
C VAL A 98 -9.35 6.29 14.58
N GLU A 99 -9.68 7.28 13.77
CA GLU A 99 -11.01 7.39 13.15
C GLU A 99 -11.24 6.29 12.11
N LEU A 100 -10.23 5.95 11.31
CA LEU A 100 -10.33 4.86 10.34
C LEU A 100 -10.57 3.51 11.03
N LYS A 101 -9.90 3.22 12.12
CA LYS A 101 -10.06 1.98 12.90
C LYS A 101 -11.45 1.83 13.54
N LYS A 102 -12.20 2.92 13.73
CA LYS A 102 -13.61 2.86 14.20
C LYS A 102 -14.57 2.41 13.09
N LYS A 103 -14.19 2.48 11.83
CA LYS A 103 -15.01 2.02 10.70
C LYS A 103 -15.13 0.49 10.71
N GLN A 104 -16.15 -0.04 10.00
CA GLN A 104 -16.35 -1.49 9.88
C GLN A 104 -15.41 -2.12 8.85
N LYS A 105 -15.17 -1.42 7.73
CA LYS A 105 -14.28 -1.87 6.67
C LYS A 105 -12.82 -1.54 6.99
N ASP A 106 -11.91 -2.35 6.46
CA ASP A 106 -10.49 -2.13 6.54
C ASP A 106 -10.05 -0.89 5.72
N SER A 107 -8.84 -0.42 5.98
CA SER A 107 -8.23 0.68 5.24
C SER A 107 -6.93 0.21 4.62
N TRP A 108 -6.79 0.43 3.32
CA TRP A 108 -5.60 0.07 2.58
C TRP A 108 -4.55 1.18 2.65
N LEU A 109 -3.40 0.91 3.25
CA LEU A 109 -2.21 1.76 3.15
C LEU A 109 -1.52 1.44 1.81
N VAL A 110 -1.82 2.26 0.79
CA VAL A 110 -1.27 2.13 -0.57
C VAL A 110 0.23 2.43 -0.61
N GLY A 111 0.65 3.47 0.14
CA GLY A 111 2.04 3.92 0.17
C GLY A 111 2.16 5.44 0.02
N GLY A 112 3.32 6.08 -0.34
CA GLY A 112 4.62 5.44 -0.67
C GLY A 112 5.47 4.96 0.51
N ALA A 113 6.66 4.56 0.17
CA ALA A 113 7.60 3.89 1.08
C ALA A 113 7.84 4.63 2.41
N MET A 114 8.03 5.93 2.38
CA MET A 114 8.22 6.75 3.59
C MET A 114 6.99 6.76 4.49
N LEU A 115 5.78 6.79 3.91
CA LEU A 115 4.55 6.74 4.68
C LEU A 115 4.35 5.36 5.31
N ILE A 116 4.67 4.28 4.58
CA ILE A 116 4.66 2.91 5.12
C ILE A 116 5.61 2.81 6.32
N ALA A 117 6.83 3.31 6.17
CA ALA A 117 7.80 3.32 7.27
C ALA A 117 7.31 4.12 8.49
N ASP A 118 6.66 5.28 8.30
CA ASP A 118 6.10 6.08 9.38
C ASP A 118 4.96 5.33 10.11
N PHE A 119 4.08 4.63 9.37
CA PHE A 119 3.04 3.79 9.97
C PHE A 119 3.64 2.64 10.81
N ILE A 120 4.69 1.99 10.32
CA ILE A 120 5.38 0.92 11.04
C ILE A 120 6.09 1.46 12.29
N ASN A 121 6.83 2.56 12.17
CA ASN A 121 7.56 3.19 13.28
C ASN A 121 6.62 3.62 14.41
N ARG A 122 5.43 4.10 14.08
CA ARG A 122 4.39 4.53 15.03
C ARG A 122 3.46 3.42 15.50
N LYS A 123 3.66 2.17 15.07
CA LYS A 123 2.80 1.02 15.41
C LYS A 123 1.33 1.25 15.01
N LEU A 124 1.11 1.85 13.85
CA LEU A 124 -0.21 2.17 13.33
C LEU A 124 -0.68 1.18 12.26
N LEU A 125 0.24 0.38 11.70
CA LEU A 125 -0.05 -0.68 10.73
C LEU A 125 -0.40 -1.96 11.47
N ASP A 126 -1.48 -2.63 11.08
CA ASP A 126 -1.93 -3.89 11.70
C ASP A 126 -1.43 -5.11 10.92
N GLU A 127 -1.50 -5.05 9.58
CA GLU A 127 -1.10 -6.16 8.71
C GLU A 127 -0.30 -5.65 7.49
N LEU A 128 0.65 -6.46 7.07
CA LEU A 128 1.47 -6.23 5.88
C LEU A 128 1.33 -7.45 4.96
N ILE A 129 0.81 -7.22 3.75
CA ILE A 129 0.72 -8.22 2.68
C ILE A 129 1.75 -7.83 1.61
N VAL A 130 2.72 -8.71 1.40
CA VAL A 130 3.78 -8.52 0.40
C VAL A 130 3.67 -9.59 -0.66
N THR A 131 3.38 -9.17 -1.89
CA THR A 131 3.40 -10.03 -3.07
C THR A 131 4.77 -9.93 -3.72
N VAL A 132 5.60 -10.94 -3.50
CA VAL A 132 6.96 -11.01 -4.02
C VAL A 132 6.91 -11.49 -5.46
N ILE A 133 7.25 -10.58 -6.37
CA ILE A 133 7.35 -10.86 -7.81
C ILE A 133 8.74 -11.43 -8.09
N PRO A 134 8.87 -12.52 -8.89
CA PRO A 134 10.16 -13.14 -9.17
C PRO A 134 11.00 -12.34 -10.19
N LYS A 135 11.28 -11.08 -9.82
CA LYS A 135 12.10 -10.12 -10.55
C LYS A 135 13.15 -9.49 -9.64
N ILE A 136 14.29 -9.15 -10.21
CA ILE A 136 15.36 -8.36 -9.58
C ILE A 136 15.43 -7.01 -10.29
N LEU A 137 15.30 -5.93 -9.54
CA LEU A 137 15.40 -4.56 -10.07
C LEU A 137 16.81 -4.00 -9.96
N GLY A 138 17.61 -4.48 -9.01
CA GLY A 138 18.98 -4.02 -8.75
C GLY A 138 19.04 -2.67 -8.03
N LYS A 139 18.09 -1.79 -8.28
CA LYS A 139 17.96 -0.46 -7.66
C LYS A 139 16.53 0.05 -7.75
N GLY A 140 16.14 0.91 -6.80
CA GLY A 140 14.78 1.41 -6.72
C GLY A 140 14.42 1.93 -5.34
N MET A 141 13.13 2.09 -5.10
CA MET A 141 12.59 2.47 -3.79
C MET A 141 12.42 1.23 -2.92
N PRO A 142 13.13 1.10 -1.79
CA PRO A 142 12.96 -0.03 -0.88
C PRO A 142 11.59 0.02 -0.20
N LEU A 143 11.10 -1.14 0.24
CA LEU A 143 9.79 -1.27 0.90
C LEU A 143 9.66 -0.35 2.13
N CYS A 144 10.64 -0.33 3.01
CA CYS A 144 10.58 0.36 4.30
C CYS A 144 11.86 1.16 4.58
N PRO A 145 12.11 2.27 3.88
CA PRO A 145 13.26 3.12 4.18
C PRO A 145 13.05 3.84 5.52
N GLY A 146 14.10 3.91 6.35
CA GLY A 146 14.04 4.70 7.59
C GLY A 146 13.30 4.02 8.75
N ILE A 147 13.29 2.69 8.80
CA ILE A 147 12.87 1.96 10.00
C ILE A 147 13.91 2.23 11.10
N ASN A 148 13.44 2.72 12.24
CA ASN A 148 14.28 3.19 13.34
C ASN A 148 14.71 2.08 14.32
N GLU A 149 14.08 0.92 14.30
CA GLU A 149 14.44 -0.25 15.13
C GLU A 149 13.99 -1.55 14.46
N ILE A 150 14.63 -2.66 14.79
CA ILE A 150 14.25 -3.99 14.27
C ILE A 150 12.79 -4.30 14.69
N LYS A 151 11.95 -4.64 13.72
CA LYS A 151 10.57 -5.07 13.92
C LYS A 151 10.46 -6.58 13.70
N LYS A 152 9.99 -7.31 14.70
CA LYS A 152 9.63 -8.72 14.54
C LYS A 152 8.18 -8.81 14.06
N LEU A 153 7.97 -9.56 13.00
CA LEU A 153 6.65 -9.78 12.40
C LEU A 153 6.19 -11.21 12.68
N GLU A 154 4.88 -11.41 12.83
CA GLU A 154 4.25 -12.71 12.94
C GLU A 154 3.69 -13.12 11.58
N LEU A 155 4.18 -14.24 11.02
CA LEU A 155 3.64 -14.76 9.75
C LEU A 155 2.24 -15.32 10.00
N LEU A 156 1.25 -14.77 9.30
CA LEU A 156 -0.14 -15.22 9.35
C LEU A 156 -0.46 -16.20 8.22
N GLU A 157 0.06 -15.93 7.00
CA GLU A 157 -0.23 -16.73 5.82
C GLU A 157 0.92 -16.62 4.81
N SER A 158 1.17 -17.71 4.09
CA SER A 158 2.02 -17.73 2.90
C SER A 158 1.30 -18.46 1.78
N LYS A 159 1.32 -17.88 0.56
CA LYS A 159 0.66 -18.46 -0.62
C LYS A 159 1.61 -18.42 -1.80
N GLN A 160 1.75 -19.55 -2.49
CA GLN A 160 2.49 -19.66 -3.73
C GLN A 160 1.51 -19.71 -4.90
N PHE A 161 1.82 -18.97 -5.97
CA PHE A 161 1.09 -18.96 -7.22
C PHE A 161 1.86 -19.68 -8.32
N LYS A 162 1.15 -20.13 -9.37
CA LYS A 162 1.73 -20.98 -10.43
C LYS A 162 2.79 -20.27 -11.28
N ASP A 163 2.76 -18.93 -11.31
CA ASP A 163 3.70 -18.07 -12.04
C ASP A 163 4.97 -17.74 -11.25
N GLY A 164 5.18 -18.39 -10.11
CA GLY A 164 6.35 -18.20 -9.25
C GLY A 164 6.22 -17.04 -8.26
N VAL A 165 5.09 -16.33 -8.26
CA VAL A 165 4.80 -15.29 -7.28
C VAL A 165 4.53 -15.91 -5.91
N ILE A 166 5.05 -15.29 -4.86
CA ILE A 166 4.79 -15.67 -3.46
C ILE A 166 4.16 -14.49 -2.74
N GLN A 167 3.05 -14.72 -2.08
CA GLN A 167 2.42 -13.73 -1.22
C GLN A 167 2.60 -14.11 0.25
N LEU A 168 3.04 -13.15 1.04
CA LEU A 168 3.29 -13.28 2.47
C LEU A 168 2.41 -12.28 3.21
N LYS A 169 1.69 -12.75 4.22
CA LYS A 169 0.87 -11.91 5.10
C LYS A 169 1.42 -11.96 6.50
N TYR A 170 1.72 -10.79 7.05
CA TYR A 170 2.26 -10.63 8.40
C TYR A 170 1.36 -9.75 9.25
N LYS A 171 1.37 -10.00 10.55
CA LYS A 171 0.92 -9.09 11.60
C LYS A 171 2.12 -8.35 12.19
N LEU A 172 1.94 -7.06 12.49
CA LEU A 172 2.93 -6.19 13.12
C LEU A 172 2.70 -6.08 14.63
#